data_aa39d2b72046e33ebf9b1455e720a2f4
#
_entry.id   aa39d2b72046e33ebf9b1455e720a2f4
#
_cell.length_a   1.000
_cell.length_b   1.000
_cell.length_c   1.000
_cell.angle_alpha   90.00
_cell.angle_beta   90.00
_cell.angle_gamma   90.00
#
_symmetry.space_group_name_H-M   'P 1'
#
loop_
_entity.id
_entity.type
_entity.pdbx_description
1 polymer ?
#
loop_
_entity_poly.entity_id
_entity_poly.type
_entity_poly.pdbx_seq_one_letter_code
_entity_poly.pdbx_strand_id
1 'polypeptide(L)'
;MMLIQVAPGQSLQTVIDTLPADDQPVTIHLAPGVYEEKIALRRPHTRIEGESAETTRVTWHDGAAEILPDGKKRGTFRTATLLVNARDCALRNVTVENSAYPREQVGQALALYVDGDGFCCEDCTLKSCQDTLFTAPLPPREIQKDGFIGPTQFLPRIPQRQVYRHCRIEGDIDFIFGGAAAWFEDCDIVSIDGLRDHGDRKEPALGFCTAASTPEGQEFGYVFMKCRFQGEGIPDGAIYLGRPWREFAKTVLLHCELGAHIRPEGWHDWNKPYFPATGYYAEFASTGAGSQGQRAAYVHRLTAEEAEKYTFERFWASMPKDG
;
A
#
# COMPACT_ATOMS: atom_id res chain seq x y z
N MET A 1 -26.77 -12.14 5.24
CA MET A 1 -25.39 -12.15 4.73
C MET A 1 -25.24 -13.36 3.83
N MET A 2 -24.88 -13.16 2.57
CA MET A 2 -24.64 -14.23 1.60
C MET A 2 -23.23 -14.77 1.77
N LEU A 3 -23.05 -16.10 1.78
CA LEU A 3 -21.75 -16.75 1.79
C LEU A 3 -21.61 -17.59 0.52
N ILE A 4 -20.54 -17.38 -0.22
CA ILE A 4 -20.22 -18.09 -1.45
C ILE A 4 -18.86 -18.76 -1.28
N GLN A 5 -18.79 -20.06 -1.60
CA GLN A 5 -17.55 -20.83 -1.58
C GLN A 5 -16.95 -20.88 -2.98
N VAL A 6 -15.64 -20.63 -3.09
CA VAL A 6 -14.90 -20.72 -4.34
C VAL A 6 -13.71 -21.66 -4.13
N ALA A 7 -13.58 -22.65 -4.99
CA ALA A 7 -12.47 -23.59 -4.98
C ALA A 7 -11.43 -23.25 -6.06
N PRO A 8 -10.16 -23.64 -5.89
CA PRO A 8 -9.15 -23.52 -6.93
C PRO A 8 -9.61 -24.13 -8.26
N GLY A 9 -9.36 -23.42 -9.37
CA GLY A 9 -9.85 -23.78 -10.70
C GLY A 9 -11.22 -23.21 -11.07
N GLN A 10 -11.94 -22.62 -10.13
CA GLN A 10 -13.08 -21.76 -10.41
C GLN A 10 -12.60 -20.31 -10.58
N SER A 11 -13.17 -19.57 -11.54
CA SER A 11 -12.84 -18.15 -11.72
C SER A 11 -13.50 -17.31 -10.63
N LEU A 12 -12.68 -16.69 -9.78
CA LEU A 12 -13.12 -15.75 -8.75
C LEU A 12 -13.77 -14.52 -9.38
N GLN A 13 -13.22 -14.02 -10.50
CA GLN A 13 -13.81 -12.88 -11.21
C GLN A 13 -15.21 -13.20 -11.72
N THR A 14 -15.42 -14.40 -12.29
CA THR A 14 -16.75 -14.81 -12.73
C THR A 14 -17.75 -14.85 -11.57
N VAL A 15 -17.34 -15.35 -10.40
CA VAL A 15 -18.19 -15.33 -9.20
C VAL A 15 -18.53 -13.89 -8.80
N ILE A 16 -17.56 -13.00 -8.75
CA ILE A 16 -17.79 -11.59 -8.43
C ILE A 16 -18.76 -10.93 -9.42
N ASP A 17 -18.62 -11.21 -10.72
CA ASP A 17 -19.45 -10.63 -11.78
C ASP A 17 -20.91 -11.13 -11.75
N THR A 18 -21.17 -12.27 -11.12
CA THR A 18 -22.52 -12.84 -10.96
C THR A 18 -23.22 -12.41 -9.67
N LEU A 19 -22.53 -11.65 -8.79
CA LEU A 19 -23.16 -11.18 -7.55
C LEU A 19 -24.33 -10.23 -7.83
N PRO A 20 -25.40 -10.28 -7.01
CA PRO A 20 -26.49 -9.29 -7.12
C PRO A 20 -25.98 -7.85 -7.01
N ALA A 21 -26.51 -6.98 -7.86
CA ALA A 21 -26.21 -5.54 -7.83
C ALA A 21 -27.04 -4.85 -6.73
N ASP A 22 -26.85 -5.26 -5.48
CA ASP A 22 -27.47 -4.68 -4.30
C ASP A 22 -26.41 -4.37 -3.22
N ASP A 23 -26.82 -3.74 -2.14
CA ASP A 23 -25.95 -3.36 -1.01
C ASP A 23 -25.90 -4.42 0.11
N GLN A 24 -26.44 -5.64 -0.12
CA GLN A 24 -26.43 -6.67 0.91
C GLN A 24 -25.00 -7.21 1.11
N PRO A 25 -24.53 -7.37 2.36
CA PRO A 25 -23.21 -7.90 2.62
C PRO A 25 -23.01 -9.31 2.04
N VAL A 26 -21.91 -9.50 1.31
CA VAL A 26 -21.50 -10.79 0.75
C VAL A 26 -20.11 -11.15 1.27
N THR A 27 -19.93 -12.41 1.63
CA THR A 27 -18.61 -13.01 1.88
C THR A 27 -18.33 -14.06 0.82
N ILE A 28 -17.20 -13.90 0.13
CA ILE A 28 -16.65 -14.90 -0.79
C ILE A 28 -15.52 -15.61 -0.05
N HIS A 29 -15.74 -16.87 0.28
CA HIS A 29 -14.73 -17.69 0.96
C HIS A 29 -13.95 -18.51 -0.06
N LEU A 30 -12.63 -18.33 -0.07
CA LEU A 30 -11.69 -19.02 -0.94
C LEU A 30 -11.14 -20.26 -0.21
N ALA A 31 -11.35 -21.43 -0.77
CA ALA A 31 -10.69 -22.64 -0.28
C ALA A 31 -9.16 -22.53 -0.45
N PRO A 32 -8.35 -23.25 0.34
CA PRO A 32 -6.91 -23.26 0.18
C PRO A 32 -6.46 -23.57 -1.24
N GLY A 33 -5.53 -22.77 -1.78
CA GLY A 33 -5.00 -22.94 -3.12
C GLY A 33 -4.55 -21.65 -3.78
N VAL A 34 -4.20 -21.73 -5.04
CA VAL A 34 -3.72 -20.60 -5.85
C VAL A 34 -4.79 -20.23 -6.88
N TYR A 35 -5.13 -18.96 -6.89
CA TYR A 35 -6.08 -18.32 -7.83
C TYR A 35 -5.26 -17.39 -8.73
N GLU A 36 -4.93 -17.88 -9.92
CA GLU A 36 -4.11 -17.14 -10.89
C GLU A 36 -5.02 -16.31 -11.80
N GLU A 37 -5.44 -15.16 -11.30
CA GLU A 37 -6.38 -14.24 -11.94
C GLU A 37 -6.12 -12.79 -11.59
N LYS A 38 -6.45 -11.89 -12.52
CA LYS A 38 -6.63 -10.45 -12.21
C LYS A 38 -8.06 -10.22 -11.76
N ILE A 39 -8.22 -9.64 -10.58
CA ILE A 39 -9.51 -9.43 -9.94
C ILE A 39 -9.87 -7.94 -9.89
N ALA A 40 -11.10 -7.62 -10.23
CA ALA A 40 -11.68 -6.30 -10.06
C ALA A 40 -12.97 -6.38 -9.25
N LEU A 41 -12.88 -6.05 -7.97
CA LEU A 41 -14.02 -5.99 -7.06
C LEU A 41 -14.64 -4.58 -7.11
N ARG A 42 -15.84 -4.46 -7.69
CA ARG A 42 -16.58 -3.20 -7.85
C ARG A 42 -17.92 -3.18 -7.11
N ARG A 43 -18.21 -4.23 -6.35
CA ARG A 43 -19.42 -4.35 -5.55
C ARG A 43 -19.14 -3.95 -4.10
N PRO A 44 -19.88 -2.98 -3.53
CA PRO A 44 -19.72 -2.60 -2.13
C PRO A 44 -20.09 -3.75 -1.17
N HIS A 45 -19.72 -3.60 0.10
CA HIS A 45 -20.03 -4.53 1.17
C HIS A 45 -19.65 -5.97 0.87
N THR A 46 -18.53 -6.17 0.15
CA THR A 46 -18.04 -7.50 -0.24
C THR A 46 -16.74 -7.81 0.49
N ARG A 47 -16.72 -8.97 1.15
CA ARG A 47 -15.51 -9.53 1.77
C ARG A 47 -14.99 -10.69 0.94
N ILE A 48 -13.70 -10.71 0.68
CA ILE A 48 -12.97 -11.89 0.18
C ILE A 48 -12.14 -12.41 1.34
N GLU A 49 -12.32 -13.69 1.68
CA GLU A 49 -11.71 -14.31 2.85
C GLU A 49 -11.15 -15.67 2.48
N GLY A 50 -9.88 -15.93 2.81
CA GLY A 50 -9.22 -17.23 2.69
C GLY A 50 -9.24 -18.02 4.00
N GLU A 51 -8.72 -19.23 3.95
CA GLU A 51 -8.48 -20.05 5.17
C GLU A 51 -7.32 -19.44 5.99
N SER A 52 -6.20 -19.15 5.33
CA SER A 52 -5.07 -18.40 5.88
C SER A 52 -4.25 -17.77 4.75
N ALA A 53 -3.46 -16.74 5.04
CA ALA A 53 -2.58 -16.11 4.07
C ALA A 53 -1.51 -17.08 3.51
N GLU A 54 -1.11 -18.09 4.30
CA GLU A 54 -0.12 -19.08 3.86
C GLU A 54 -0.70 -20.07 2.86
N THR A 55 -1.99 -20.39 2.97
CA THR A 55 -2.62 -21.45 2.18
C THR A 55 -3.50 -20.94 1.04
N THR A 56 -3.92 -19.67 1.07
CA THR A 56 -4.82 -19.10 0.07
C THR A 56 -4.16 -17.87 -0.60
N ARG A 57 -3.93 -17.97 -1.92
CA ARG A 57 -3.21 -16.94 -2.67
C ARG A 57 -3.92 -16.57 -3.96
N VAL A 58 -4.14 -15.25 -4.15
CA VAL A 58 -4.52 -14.64 -5.43
C VAL A 58 -3.27 -14.04 -6.04
N THR A 59 -2.91 -14.41 -7.27
CA THR A 59 -1.65 -14.01 -7.90
C THR A 59 -1.83 -13.65 -9.36
N TRP A 60 -1.03 -12.68 -9.83
CA TRP A 60 -0.83 -12.32 -11.23
C TRP A 60 0.58 -11.78 -11.45
N HIS A 61 0.93 -11.39 -12.69
CA HIS A 61 2.33 -11.10 -13.03
C HIS A 61 2.50 -9.92 -14.01
N ASP A 62 1.61 -8.95 -14.02
CA ASP A 62 1.72 -7.78 -14.88
C ASP A 62 2.77 -6.77 -14.38
N GLY A 63 3.68 -6.34 -15.25
CA GLY A 63 4.65 -5.27 -14.99
C GLY A 63 4.35 -3.99 -15.78
N ALA A 64 4.65 -2.83 -15.21
CA ALA A 64 4.39 -1.52 -15.83
C ALA A 64 5.18 -1.28 -17.12
N ALA A 65 6.36 -1.88 -17.23
CA ALA A 65 7.24 -1.76 -18.41
C ALA A 65 6.80 -2.63 -19.60
N GLU A 66 5.87 -3.56 -19.39
CA GLU A 66 5.37 -4.45 -20.44
C GLU A 66 4.76 -3.65 -21.60
N ILE A 67 5.11 -4.05 -22.82
CA ILE A 67 4.57 -3.44 -24.04
C ILE A 67 3.29 -4.17 -24.45
N LEU A 68 2.20 -3.43 -24.48
CA LEU A 68 0.88 -3.94 -24.88
C LEU A 68 0.76 -4.04 -26.42
N PRO A 69 -0.28 -4.74 -26.95
CA PRO A 69 -0.47 -4.90 -28.38
C PRO A 69 -0.60 -3.58 -29.16
N ASP A 70 -0.98 -2.48 -28.50
CA ASP A 70 -1.04 -1.15 -29.08
C ASP A 70 0.31 -0.42 -29.14
N GLY A 71 1.40 -1.10 -28.77
CA GLY A 71 2.77 -0.57 -28.75
C GLY A 71 3.09 0.34 -27.54
N LYS A 72 2.18 0.52 -26.61
CA LYS A 72 2.39 1.34 -25.40
C LYS A 72 2.75 0.51 -24.19
N LYS A 73 3.47 1.12 -23.24
CA LYS A 73 3.69 0.49 -21.94
C LYS A 73 2.37 0.29 -21.19
N ARG A 74 2.28 -0.80 -20.44
CA ARG A 74 1.14 -1.06 -19.55
C ARG A 74 0.92 0.10 -18.56
N GLY A 75 1.97 0.60 -17.93
CA GLY A 75 1.91 1.62 -16.90
C GLY A 75 1.44 1.08 -15.55
N THR A 76 1.79 1.77 -14.49
CA THR A 76 1.64 1.35 -13.08
C THR A 76 0.23 0.89 -12.73
N PHE A 77 -0.76 1.73 -12.97
CA PHE A 77 -2.14 1.52 -12.47
C PHE A 77 -2.96 0.47 -13.23
N ARG A 78 -2.36 -0.18 -14.23
CA ARG A 78 -2.95 -1.33 -14.95
C ARG A 78 -2.32 -2.66 -14.57
N THR A 79 -1.41 -2.68 -13.57
CA THR A 79 -0.70 -3.90 -13.17
C THR A 79 -1.36 -4.68 -12.04
N ALA A 80 -2.27 -4.07 -11.29
CA ALA A 80 -2.82 -4.66 -10.06
C ALA A 80 -3.36 -6.08 -10.26
N THR A 81 -2.95 -6.98 -9.37
CA THR A 81 -3.52 -8.31 -9.26
C THR A 81 -4.95 -8.22 -8.76
N LEU A 82 -5.18 -7.45 -7.70
CA LEU A 82 -6.52 -7.18 -7.16
C LEU A 82 -6.79 -5.67 -7.12
N LEU A 83 -7.82 -5.25 -7.83
CA LEU A 83 -8.42 -3.93 -7.72
C LEU A 83 -9.67 -4.01 -6.83
N VAL A 84 -9.73 -3.21 -5.79
CA VAL A 84 -10.95 -2.94 -5.01
C VAL A 84 -11.39 -1.51 -5.31
N ASN A 85 -12.48 -1.37 -6.06
CA ASN A 85 -13.05 -0.07 -6.39
C ASN A 85 -14.52 -0.02 -5.94
N ALA A 86 -14.70 -0.16 -4.64
CA ALA A 86 -16.00 -0.08 -3.98
C ALA A 86 -15.82 0.18 -2.47
N ARG A 87 -16.82 0.81 -1.86
CA ARG A 87 -16.82 1.12 -0.42
C ARG A 87 -17.09 -0.12 0.44
N ASP A 88 -16.65 -0.06 1.69
CA ASP A 88 -16.96 -1.05 2.73
C ASP A 88 -16.61 -2.49 2.32
N CYS A 89 -15.49 -2.66 1.61
CA CYS A 89 -14.96 -3.95 1.22
C CYS A 89 -13.89 -4.44 2.21
N ALA A 90 -13.68 -5.75 2.25
CA ALA A 90 -12.65 -6.32 3.10
C ALA A 90 -11.91 -7.48 2.45
N LEU A 91 -10.62 -7.63 2.83
CA LEU A 91 -9.80 -8.81 2.59
C LEU A 91 -9.40 -9.41 3.93
N ARG A 92 -9.42 -10.74 4.03
CA ARG A 92 -8.98 -11.44 5.23
C ARG A 92 -8.31 -12.77 4.89
N ASN A 93 -7.25 -13.12 5.64
CA ASN A 93 -6.60 -14.42 5.56
C ASN A 93 -6.17 -14.81 4.13
N VAL A 94 -5.68 -13.87 3.31
CA VAL A 94 -5.30 -14.15 1.93
C VAL A 94 -3.98 -13.47 1.57
N THR A 95 -3.16 -14.16 0.78
CA THR A 95 -2.04 -13.54 0.09
C THR A 95 -2.52 -12.95 -1.24
N VAL A 96 -2.24 -11.67 -1.46
CA VAL A 96 -2.37 -11.02 -2.78
C VAL A 96 -0.98 -10.71 -3.30
N GLU A 97 -0.62 -11.33 -4.40
CA GLU A 97 0.73 -11.26 -4.98
C GLU A 97 0.70 -10.74 -6.41
N ASN A 98 1.57 -9.78 -6.72
CA ASN A 98 2.01 -9.58 -8.10
C ASN A 98 3.41 -10.17 -8.22
N SER A 99 3.55 -11.25 -8.97
CA SER A 99 4.78 -12.03 -9.09
C SER A 99 5.70 -11.57 -10.22
N ALA A 100 5.43 -10.41 -10.84
CA ALA A 100 6.32 -9.84 -11.87
C ALA A 100 7.70 -9.54 -11.28
N TYR A 101 8.75 -10.09 -11.91
CA TYR A 101 10.12 -10.03 -11.43
C TYR A 101 11.11 -10.24 -12.60
N PRO A 102 12.29 -9.69 -12.60
CA PRO A 102 12.86 -8.75 -11.63
C PRO A 102 12.43 -7.30 -11.90
N ARG A 103 12.43 -6.45 -10.87
CA ARG A 103 11.99 -5.06 -10.92
C ARG A 103 12.63 -4.24 -12.04
N GLU A 104 13.93 -4.38 -12.28
CA GLU A 104 14.65 -3.64 -13.32
C GLU A 104 14.14 -3.90 -14.75
N GLN A 105 13.39 -4.99 -14.96
CA GLN A 105 12.80 -5.35 -16.25
C GLN A 105 11.31 -5.02 -16.30
N VAL A 106 10.59 -5.28 -15.21
CA VAL A 106 9.13 -5.19 -15.19
C VAL A 106 8.61 -3.83 -14.71
N GLY A 107 9.44 -3.07 -13.96
CA GLY A 107 9.03 -1.80 -13.35
C GLY A 107 8.07 -2.01 -12.18
N GLN A 108 7.12 -1.09 -12.02
CA GLN A 108 6.08 -1.14 -10.99
C GLN A 108 5.13 -2.32 -11.22
N ALA A 109 4.69 -2.95 -10.13
CA ALA A 109 3.88 -4.15 -10.17
C ALA A 109 2.97 -4.22 -8.93
N LEU A 110 1.74 -3.71 -9.04
CA LEU A 110 0.82 -3.65 -7.91
C LEU A 110 0.27 -5.04 -7.56
N ALA A 111 0.36 -5.42 -6.29
CA ALA A 111 -0.43 -6.53 -5.76
C ALA A 111 -1.86 -6.07 -5.50
N LEU A 112 -2.04 -4.98 -4.75
CA LEU A 112 -3.33 -4.47 -4.33
C LEU A 112 -3.52 -3.00 -4.69
N TYR A 113 -4.62 -2.68 -5.34
CA TYR A 113 -5.08 -1.34 -5.65
C TYR A 113 -6.42 -1.10 -4.95
N VAL A 114 -6.47 -0.19 -3.99
CA VAL A 114 -7.71 0.14 -3.26
C VAL A 114 -8.15 1.55 -3.61
N ASP A 115 -9.36 1.67 -4.16
CA ASP A 115 -10.04 2.93 -4.45
C ASP A 115 -11.49 2.85 -3.94
N GLY A 116 -11.64 2.87 -2.61
CA GLY A 116 -12.91 2.77 -1.92
C GLY A 116 -12.77 3.11 -0.43
N ASP A 117 -13.68 3.95 0.08
CA ASP A 117 -13.72 4.28 1.50
C ASP A 117 -14.18 3.09 2.36
N GLY A 118 -13.69 3.01 3.58
CA GLY A 118 -14.08 1.98 4.53
C GLY A 118 -13.45 0.61 4.26
N PHE A 119 -12.38 0.54 3.46
CA PHE A 119 -11.69 -0.72 3.19
C PHE A 119 -10.94 -1.25 4.42
N CYS A 120 -11.02 -2.56 4.64
CA CYS A 120 -10.31 -3.26 5.72
C CYS A 120 -9.54 -4.46 5.17
N CYS A 121 -8.25 -4.56 5.51
CA CYS A 121 -7.38 -5.69 5.21
C CYS A 121 -6.84 -6.27 6.52
N GLU A 122 -7.10 -7.53 6.80
CA GLU A 122 -6.76 -8.15 8.08
C GLU A 122 -6.14 -9.54 7.86
N ASP A 123 -5.06 -9.83 8.59
CA ASP A 123 -4.35 -11.12 8.53
C ASP A 123 -3.93 -11.51 7.09
N CYS A 124 -3.55 -10.53 6.27
CA CYS A 124 -3.21 -10.72 4.86
C CYS A 124 -1.70 -10.53 4.60
N THR A 125 -1.23 -11.16 3.51
CA THR A 125 0.09 -10.85 2.93
C THR A 125 -0.08 -10.15 1.60
N LEU A 126 0.52 -8.95 1.45
CA LEU A 126 0.59 -8.21 0.20
C LEU A 126 2.02 -8.26 -0.31
N LYS A 127 2.22 -8.77 -1.51
CA LYS A 127 3.55 -9.15 -1.99
C LYS A 127 3.82 -8.71 -3.42
N SER A 128 4.89 -7.95 -3.60
CA SER A 128 5.46 -7.58 -4.89
C SER A 128 6.85 -6.96 -4.69
N CYS A 129 7.39 -6.29 -5.72
CA CYS A 129 8.62 -5.50 -5.62
C CYS A 129 8.28 -4.02 -5.48
N GLN A 130 8.25 -3.27 -6.58
CA GLN A 130 7.96 -1.83 -6.57
C GLN A 130 6.46 -1.56 -6.62
N ASP A 131 5.97 -0.61 -5.80
CA ASP A 131 4.58 -0.15 -5.81
C ASP A 131 3.56 -1.22 -5.39
N THR A 132 3.85 -2.06 -4.39
CA THR A 132 3.02 -3.22 -4.01
C THR A 132 1.58 -2.86 -3.66
N LEU A 133 1.38 -1.82 -2.83
CA LEU A 133 0.07 -1.37 -2.35
C LEU A 133 -0.20 0.07 -2.75
N PHE A 134 -1.20 0.28 -3.60
CA PHE A 134 -1.72 1.61 -3.90
C PHE A 134 -2.99 1.90 -3.10
N THR A 135 -2.97 3.03 -2.38
CA THR A 135 -4.07 3.53 -1.54
C THR A 135 -4.62 4.81 -2.15
N ALA A 136 -5.67 4.72 -2.98
CA ALA A 136 -6.27 5.87 -3.64
C ALA A 136 -6.78 6.93 -2.61
N PRO A 137 -7.03 8.16 -3.01
CA PRO A 137 -7.17 8.61 -4.40
C PRO A 137 -5.84 8.86 -5.11
N LEU A 138 -5.88 8.82 -6.44
CA LEU A 138 -4.82 9.37 -7.27
C LEU A 138 -4.66 10.87 -6.98
N PRO A 139 -3.43 11.43 -7.09
CA PRO A 139 -3.23 12.87 -6.98
C PRO A 139 -4.09 13.66 -7.98
N PRO A 140 -4.36 14.95 -7.71
CA PRO A 140 -5.20 15.80 -8.60
C PRO A 140 -4.65 15.94 -10.02
N ARG A 141 -3.32 15.87 -10.18
CA ARG A 141 -2.64 16.04 -11.47
C ARG A 141 -1.55 15.00 -11.66
N GLU A 142 -1.44 14.48 -12.87
CA GLU A 142 -0.29 13.70 -13.28
C GLU A 142 0.92 14.60 -13.53
N ILE A 143 2.12 14.09 -13.29
CA ILE A 143 3.39 14.78 -13.60
C ILE A 143 3.82 14.46 -15.03
N GLN A 144 3.63 13.22 -15.44
CA GLN A 144 3.96 12.75 -16.79
C GLN A 144 2.67 12.48 -17.55
N LYS A 145 2.64 12.78 -18.83
CA LYS A 145 1.52 12.45 -19.70
C LYS A 145 1.22 10.95 -19.61
N ASP A 146 -0.04 10.62 -19.48
CA ASP A 146 -0.55 9.24 -19.34
C ASP A 146 -0.04 8.51 -18.08
N GLY A 147 0.52 9.26 -17.09
CA GLY A 147 1.08 8.70 -15.86
C GLY A 147 0.05 8.03 -14.95
N PHE A 148 -1.24 8.37 -15.09
CA PHE A 148 -2.34 7.79 -14.32
C PHE A 148 -3.23 6.86 -15.14
N ILE A 149 -2.79 6.47 -16.35
CA ILE A 149 -3.61 5.59 -17.18
C ILE A 149 -3.94 4.28 -16.42
N GLY A 150 -5.23 4.08 -16.19
CA GLY A 150 -5.69 2.97 -15.35
C GLY A 150 -7.20 3.00 -15.08
N PRO A 151 -7.70 2.04 -14.30
CA PRO A 151 -9.14 1.81 -14.15
C PRO A 151 -9.89 2.94 -13.45
N THR A 152 -9.21 3.77 -12.65
CA THR A 152 -9.85 4.84 -11.87
C THR A 152 -9.32 6.24 -12.22
N GLN A 153 -8.58 6.38 -13.35
CA GLN A 153 -7.93 7.64 -13.72
C GLN A 153 -8.88 8.84 -13.83
N PHE A 154 -10.14 8.63 -14.17
CA PHE A 154 -11.15 9.67 -14.34
C PHE A 154 -12.15 9.75 -13.17
N LEU A 155 -11.99 8.92 -12.14
CA LEU A 155 -12.86 8.98 -10.98
C LEU A 155 -12.58 10.23 -10.13
N PRO A 156 -13.58 10.72 -9.39
CA PRO A 156 -13.38 11.79 -8.43
C PRO A 156 -12.29 11.48 -7.40
N ARG A 157 -11.52 12.47 -7.02
CA ARG A 157 -10.45 12.33 -6.00
C ARG A 157 -11.04 12.50 -4.61
N ILE A 158 -11.85 11.53 -4.19
CA ILE A 158 -12.57 11.55 -2.91
C ILE A 158 -11.63 11.05 -1.81
N PRO A 159 -11.54 11.75 -0.67
CA PRO A 159 -10.82 11.26 0.50
C PRO A 159 -11.36 9.90 0.96
N GLN A 160 -10.48 9.00 1.37
CA GLN A 160 -10.81 7.61 1.70
C GLN A 160 -10.10 7.18 2.97
N ARG A 161 -10.75 6.30 3.75
CA ARG A 161 -10.17 5.62 4.90
C ARG A 161 -9.89 4.17 4.55
N GLN A 162 -8.71 3.71 4.91
CA GLN A 162 -8.29 2.33 4.71
C GLN A 162 -7.60 1.81 5.97
N VAL A 163 -7.86 0.58 6.34
CA VAL A 163 -7.32 -0.05 7.56
C VAL A 163 -6.62 -1.34 7.20
N TYR A 164 -5.42 -1.51 7.74
CA TYR A 164 -4.58 -2.71 7.57
C TYR A 164 -4.17 -3.18 8.95
N ARG A 165 -4.52 -4.41 9.34
CA ARG A 165 -4.19 -5.00 10.63
C ARG A 165 -3.54 -6.36 10.48
N HIS A 166 -2.50 -6.60 11.27
CA HIS A 166 -1.76 -7.86 11.29
C HIS A 166 -1.33 -8.34 9.90
N CYS A 167 -1.11 -7.38 8.99
CA CYS A 167 -0.73 -7.68 7.61
C CYS A 167 0.78 -7.73 7.46
N ARG A 168 1.25 -8.59 6.56
CA ARG A 168 2.61 -8.52 6.04
C ARG A 168 2.57 -7.81 4.68
N ILE A 169 3.36 -6.73 4.52
CA ILE A 169 3.43 -5.96 3.27
C ILE A 169 4.89 -5.93 2.82
N GLU A 170 5.17 -6.54 1.67
CA GLU A 170 6.53 -6.69 1.13
C GLU A 170 6.75 -5.83 -0.11
N GLY A 171 7.95 -5.26 -0.24
CA GLY A 171 8.38 -4.55 -1.44
C GLY A 171 9.75 -3.91 -1.28
N ASP A 172 10.22 -3.22 -2.33
CA ASP A 172 11.52 -2.56 -2.32
C ASP A 172 11.44 -1.03 -2.49
N ILE A 173 10.69 -0.53 -3.47
CA ILE A 173 10.57 0.91 -3.73
C ILE A 173 9.12 1.35 -3.69
N ASP A 174 8.83 2.38 -2.86
CA ASP A 174 7.52 3.04 -2.77
C ASP A 174 6.38 2.03 -2.60
N PHE A 175 6.65 0.92 -1.89
CA PHE A 175 5.78 -0.24 -1.91
C PHE A 175 4.47 -0.05 -1.11
N ILE A 176 4.32 1.07 -0.40
CA ILE A 176 3.04 1.58 0.13
C ILE A 176 2.90 3.02 -0.35
N PHE A 177 2.03 3.30 -1.32
CA PHE A 177 1.91 4.63 -1.89
C PHE A 177 0.46 5.04 -2.17
N GLY A 178 0.20 6.35 -2.23
CA GLY A 178 -1.12 6.89 -2.51
C GLY A 178 -1.60 7.95 -1.54
N GLY A 179 -2.89 8.33 -1.64
CA GLY A 179 -3.47 9.49 -0.98
C GLY A 179 -4.44 9.21 0.18
N ALA A 180 -4.79 7.95 0.46
CA ALA A 180 -5.74 7.64 1.52
C ALA A 180 -5.26 8.10 2.91
N ALA A 181 -6.20 8.38 3.78
CA ALA A 181 -5.98 8.22 5.20
C ALA A 181 -5.92 6.71 5.49
N ALA A 182 -4.74 6.18 5.82
CA ALA A 182 -4.55 4.77 6.02
C ALA A 182 -3.94 4.46 7.39
N TRP A 183 -4.59 3.55 8.11
CA TRP A 183 -4.19 3.07 9.43
C TRP A 183 -3.61 1.68 9.31
N PHE A 184 -2.33 1.56 9.65
CA PHE A 184 -1.61 0.30 9.74
C PHE A 184 -1.37 -0.03 11.21
N GLU A 185 -1.84 -1.16 11.67
CA GLU A 185 -1.73 -1.58 13.06
C GLU A 185 -1.19 -2.99 13.17
N ASP A 186 -0.15 -3.17 13.99
CA ASP A 186 0.52 -4.46 14.22
C ASP A 186 0.94 -5.17 12.92
N CYS A 187 1.36 -4.41 11.89
CA CYS A 187 1.78 -4.93 10.60
C CYS A 187 3.29 -5.15 10.52
N ASP A 188 3.71 -6.13 9.72
CA ASP A 188 5.09 -6.31 9.26
C ASP A 188 5.30 -5.60 7.92
N ILE A 189 6.14 -4.57 7.92
CA ILE A 189 6.51 -3.79 6.74
C ILE A 189 7.90 -4.26 6.31
N VAL A 190 7.96 -5.05 5.24
CA VAL A 190 9.15 -5.83 4.91
C VAL A 190 9.81 -5.33 3.64
N SER A 191 11.00 -4.76 3.80
CA SER A 191 11.84 -4.38 2.67
C SER A 191 12.57 -5.60 2.13
N ILE A 192 12.41 -5.86 0.85
CA ILE A 192 13.06 -6.95 0.12
C ILE A 192 13.99 -6.40 -0.95
N ASP A 193 14.82 -7.27 -1.51
CA ASP A 193 15.60 -6.95 -2.70
C ASP A 193 14.83 -7.36 -3.96
N GLY A 194 14.31 -6.37 -4.67
CA GLY A 194 13.53 -6.57 -5.90
C GLY A 194 14.38 -6.73 -7.16
N LEU A 195 15.70 -6.72 -7.05
CA LEU A 195 16.61 -6.85 -8.20
C LEU A 195 17.20 -8.25 -8.33
N ARG A 196 17.44 -8.65 -9.58
CA ARG A 196 18.23 -9.84 -9.89
C ARG A 196 19.73 -9.51 -9.99
N ASP A 197 20.05 -8.35 -10.55
CA ASP A 197 21.43 -7.90 -10.75
C ASP A 197 21.62 -6.53 -10.08
N HIS A 198 22.59 -6.46 -9.19
CA HIS A 198 22.92 -5.23 -8.48
C HIS A 198 23.80 -4.28 -9.29
N GLY A 199 24.51 -4.77 -10.31
CA GLY A 199 25.37 -3.98 -11.18
C GLY A 199 26.30 -3.02 -10.43
N ASP A 200 26.77 -1.98 -11.09
CA ASP A 200 27.50 -0.85 -10.48
C ASP A 200 26.53 0.18 -9.87
N ARG A 201 25.70 -0.24 -8.92
CA ARG A 201 24.77 0.69 -8.26
C ARG A 201 25.51 1.84 -7.61
N LYS A 202 25.21 3.05 -8.06
CA LYS A 202 25.69 4.31 -7.47
C LYS A 202 24.69 4.92 -6.47
N GLU A 203 23.49 4.35 -6.38
CA GLU A 203 22.44 4.86 -5.50
C GLU A 203 22.75 4.52 -4.03
N PRO A 204 22.75 5.52 -3.14
CA PRO A 204 23.06 5.31 -1.73
C PRO A 204 21.96 4.58 -0.97
N ALA A 205 20.74 4.51 -1.53
CA ALA A 205 19.60 3.81 -0.96
C ALA A 205 19.11 2.71 -1.89
N LEU A 206 18.77 1.55 -1.31
CA LEU A 206 18.19 0.43 -2.06
C LEU A 206 16.68 0.58 -2.24
N GLY A 207 15.97 1.28 -1.35
CA GLY A 207 14.54 1.39 -1.43
C GLY A 207 13.89 2.41 -0.48
N PHE A 208 12.56 2.45 -0.55
CA PHE A 208 11.70 3.34 0.23
C PHE A 208 10.43 2.59 0.63
N CYS A 209 10.08 2.54 1.92
CA CYS A 209 8.87 1.85 2.36
C CYS A 209 7.61 2.57 1.87
N THR A 210 7.54 3.89 2.02
CA THR A 210 6.33 4.65 1.72
C THR A 210 6.55 5.78 0.71
N ALA A 211 5.53 6.09 -0.09
CA ALA A 211 5.46 7.25 -0.96
C ALA A 211 4.06 7.90 -0.90
N ALA A 212 3.78 8.60 0.20
CA ALA A 212 2.48 9.21 0.41
C ALA A 212 2.20 10.37 -0.55
N SER A 213 0.94 10.53 -0.94
CA SER A 213 0.43 11.67 -1.70
C SER A 213 -0.82 12.26 -1.05
N THR A 214 -0.79 12.38 0.26
CA THR A 214 -1.89 12.91 1.05
C THR A 214 -2.44 14.20 0.43
N PRO A 215 -3.74 14.32 0.19
CA PRO A 215 -4.37 15.54 -0.29
C PRO A 215 -4.16 16.72 0.66
N GLU A 216 -4.10 17.93 0.10
CA GLU A 216 -4.06 19.16 0.90
C GLU A 216 -5.25 19.25 1.85
N GLY A 217 -4.99 19.64 3.11
CA GLY A 217 -6.03 19.78 4.13
C GLY A 217 -6.51 18.46 4.76
N GLN A 218 -6.16 17.30 4.24
CA GLN A 218 -6.50 16.02 4.85
C GLN A 218 -5.81 15.87 6.21
N GLU A 219 -6.57 15.55 7.26
CA GLU A 219 -6.05 15.48 8.63
C GLU A 219 -5.02 14.34 8.79
N PHE A 220 -5.38 13.13 8.39
CA PHE A 220 -4.52 11.95 8.46
C PHE A 220 -4.00 11.56 7.07
N GLY A 221 -2.71 11.23 7.00
CA GLY A 221 -2.10 10.45 5.92
C GLY A 221 -1.95 9.00 6.36
N TYR A 222 -0.72 8.47 6.26
CA TYR A 222 -0.40 7.15 6.78
C TYR A 222 -0.09 7.22 8.28
N VAL A 223 -0.71 6.34 9.05
CA VAL A 223 -0.43 6.14 10.47
C VAL A 223 -0.02 4.69 10.69
N PHE A 224 1.21 4.48 11.12
CA PHE A 224 1.73 3.16 11.51
C PHE A 224 1.75 3.07 13.03
N MET A 225 0.91 2.19 13.57
CA MET A 225 0.79 1.94 15.01
C MET A 225 1.34 0.55 15.33
N LYS A 226 2.38 0.47 16.17
CA LYS A 226 3.01 -0.78 16.61
C LYS A 226 3.49 -1.70 15.48
N CYS A 227 3.80 -1.14 14.31
CA CYS A 227 4.29 -1.90 13.18
C CYS A 227 5.78 -2.23 13.32
N ARG A 228 6.21 -3.31 12.68
CA ARG A 228 7.61 -3.73 12.60
C ARG A 228 8.14 -3.48 11.19
N PHE A 229 9.19 -2.68 11.07
CA PHE A 229 9.89 -2.45 9.81
C PHE A 229 11.10 -3.37 9.76
N GLN A 230 11.10 -4.31 8.82
CA GLN A 230 12.08 -5.40 8.70
C GLN A 230 12.76 -5.37 7.33
N GLY A 231 13.99 -5.86 7.25
CA GLY A 231 14.73 -6.01 5.99
C GLY A 231 15.10 -7.47 5.77
N GLU A 232 14.68 -8.08 4.66
CA GLU A 232 15.08 -9.43 4.26
C GLU A 232 16.17 -9.36 3.20
N GLY A 233 17.40 -9.76 3.58
CA GLY A 233 18.56 -9.67 2.70
C GLY A 233 19.03 -8.24 2.42
N ILE A 234 18.58 -7.26 3.20
CA ILE A 234 18.89 -5.84 3.03
C ILE A 234 20.02 -5.42 3.99
N PRO A 235 21.07 -4.73 3.51
CA PRO A 235 22.12 -4.19 4.36
C PRO A 235 21.63 -3.13 5.35
N ASP A 236 22.36 -2.97 6.45
CA ASP A 236 22.09 -1.91 7.42
C ASP A 236 22.15 -0.53 6.78
N GLY A 237 21.23 0.35 7.16
CA GLY A 237 21.18 1.73 6.69
C GLY A 237 20.93 1.89 5.17
N ALA A 238 20.24 0.95 4.53
CA ALA A 238 20.01 0.97 3.08
C ALA A 238 18.63 1.49 2.66
N ILE A 239 17.65 1.55 3.57
CA ILE A 239 16.24 1.85 3.26
C ILE A 239 15.77 3.11 3.96
N TYR A 240 15.03 3.95 3.26
CA TYR A 240 14.26 5.04 3.86
C TYR A 240 12.87 4.57 4.29
N LEU A 241 12.35 5.10 5.38
CA LEU A 241 10.96 4.92 5.82
C LEU A 241 9.96 5.47 4.80
N GLY A 242 10.38 6.48 4.05
CA GLY A 242 9.57 7.01 2.96
C GLY A 242 10.10 8.27 2.32
N ARG A 243 9.39 8.66 1.25
CA ARG A 243 9.61 9.90 0.48
C ARG A 243 8.29 10.49 0.00
N PRO A 244 8.17 11.82 -0.24
CA PRO A 244 6.90 12.45 -0.59
C PRO A 244 6.58 12.29 -2.08
N TRP A 245 5.59 11.47 -2.44
CA TRP A 245 5.14 11.44 -3.82
C TRP A 245 4.47 12.75 -4.23
N ARG A 246 3.77 13.41 -3.28
CA ARG A 246 3.18 14.74 -3.48
C ARG A 246 3.47 15.67 -2.31
N GLU A 247 3.14 16.93 -2.52
CA GLU A 247 3.53 18.08 -1.70
C GLU A 247 3.11 17.94 -0.22
N PHE A 248 1.89 17.50 0.05
CA PHE A 248 1.32 17.40 1.40
C PHE A 248 1.43 16.00 2.01
N ALA A 249 2.39 15.21 1.53
CA ALA A 249 2.60 13.85 2.03
C ALA A 249 2.71 13.82 3.57
N LYS A 250 1.92 12.95 4.21
CA LYS A 250 1.93 12.75 5.67
C LYS A 250 2.16 11.29 5.99
N THR A 251 3.11 11.02 6.88
CA THR A 251 3.33 9.67 7.44
C THR A 251 3.79 9.79 8.88
N VAL A 252 3.15 9.04 9.76
CA VAL A 252 3.42 9.07 11.21
C VAL A 252 3.65 7.66 11.72
N LEU A 253 4.72 7.46 12.47
CA LEU A 253 5.08 6.20 13.12
C LEU A 253 4.91 6.33 14.64
N LEU A 254 4.15 5.42 15.24
CA LEU A 254 3.84 5.40 16.67
C LEU A 254 4.17 4.01 17.24
N HIS A 255 5.08 3.95 18.21
CA HIS A 255 5.48 2.71 18.86
C HIS A 255 5.97 1.61 17.92
N CYS A 256 6.60 1.99 16.79
CA CYS A 256 7.08 1.04 15.80
C CYS A 256 8.47 0.47 16.17
N GLU A 257 8.73 -0.74 15.72
CA GLU A 257 10.06 -1.33 15.78
C GLU A 257 10.76 -1.16 14.42
N LEU A 258 11.93 -0.53 14.41
CA LEU A 258 12.68 -0.21 13.20
C LEU A 258 13.97 -1.03 13.14
N GLY A 259 14.07 -1.91 12.14
CA GLY A 259 15.26 -2.75 11.91
C GLY A 259 16.49 -1.94 11.49
N ALA A 260 17.66 -2.54 11.60
CA ALA A 260 18.95 -1.91 11.30
C ALA A 260 19.08 -1.43 9.82
N HIS A 261 18.27 -2.01 8.91
CA HIS A 261 18.26 -1.63 7.49
C HIS A 261 17.73 -0.21 7.26
N ILE A 262 17.06 0.41 8.25
CA ILE A 262 16.57 1.79 8.14
C ILE A 262 17.72 2.78 8.26
N ARG A 263 17.81 3.70 7.33
CA ARG A 263 18.82 4.77 7.30
C ARG A 263 18.72 5.70 8.52
N PRO A 264 19.87 6.23 8.99
CA PRO A 264 19.89 7.19 10.10
C PRO A 264 18.98 8.40 9.89
N GLU A 265 18.93 8.93 8.66
CA GLU A 265 18.08 10.06 8.28
C GLU A 265 16.59 9.73 8.35
N GLY A 266 16.25 8.46 8.26
CA GLY A 266 14.90 7.90 8.29
C GLY A 266 14.07 8.20 7.04
N TRP A 267 14.05 9.45 6.61
CA TRP A 267 13.16 9.97 5.57
C TRP A 267 13.94 10.72 4.49
N HIS A 268 13.41 10.70 3.27
CA HIS A 268 13.96 11.43 2.13
C HIS A 268 12.95 12.46 1.62
N ASP A 269 13.39 13.68 1.27
CA ASP A 269 12.52 14.75 0.76
C ASP A 269 12.28 14.69 -0.76
N TRP A 270 12.83 13.67 -1.42
CA TRP A 270 12.82 13.49 -2.88
C TRP A 270 13.44 14.69 -3.63
N ASN A 271 14.35 15.41 -2.99
CA ASN A 271 14.95 16.67 -3.47
C ASN A 271 13.89 17.72 -3.86
N LYS A 272 12.76 17.74 -3.14
CA LYS A 272 11.66 18.70 -3.34
C LYS A 272 11.80 19.82 -2.34
N PRO A 273 12.22 21.02 -2.76
CA PRO A 273 12.55 22.11 -1.83
C PRO A 273 11.35 22.63 -1.02
N TYR A 274 10.13 22.37 -1.47
CA TYR A 274 8.90 22.76 -0.78
C TYR A 274 8.50 21.79 0.34
N PHE A 275 8.93 20.54 0.27
CA PHE A 275 8.45 19.49 1.16
C PHE A 275 8.67 19.76 2.65
N PRO A 276 9.82 20.30 3.10
CA PRO A 276 9.99 20.62 4.52
C PRO A 276 8.96 21.58 5.11
N ALA A 277 8.30 22.38 4.25
CA ALA A 277 7.28 23.35 4.67
C ALA A 277 5.84 22.81 4.53
N THR A 278 5.59 21.82 3.68
CA THR A 278 4.24 21.36 3.32
C THR A 278 3.94 19.93 3.75
N GLY A 279 4.97 19.07 3.78
CA GLY A 279 4.82 17.67 4.18
C GLY A 279 4.92 17.48 5.69
N TYR A 280 4.60 16.28 6.15
CA TYR A 280 4.61 15.96 7.56
C TYR A 280 5.08 14.54 7.82
N TYR A 281 6.31 14.38 8.27
CA TYR A 281 6.85 13.13 8.77
C TYR A 281 7.05 13.22 10.27
N ALA A 282 6.52 12.27 11.03
CA ALA A 282 6.60 12.31 12.48
C ALA A 282 6.81 10.90 13.07
N GLU A 283 7.49 10.86 14.20
CA GLU A 283 7.79 9.63 14.94
C GLU A 283 7.58 9.82 16.44
N PHE A 284 7.03 8.79 17.11
CA PHE A 284 6.90 8.74 18.56
C PHE A 284 7.23 7.34 19.08
N ALA A 285 8.11 7.27 20.07
CA ALA A 285 8.45 6.04 20.83
C ALA A 285 8.80 4.83 19.95
N SER A 286 9.39 5.05 18.78
CA SER A 286 9.93 3.96 17.96
C SER A 286 11.17 3.36 18.60
N THR A 287 11.35 2.04 18.47
CA THR A 287 12.42 1.23 19.05
C THR A 287 13.24 0.53 17.96
N GLY A 288 14.24 -0.27 18.35
CA GLY A 288 15.10 -1.01 17.43
C GLY A 288 16.28 -0.18 16.89
N ALA A 289 17.20 -0.86 16.22
CA ALA A 289 18.47 -0.26 15.76
C ALA A 289 18.24 0.92 14.77
N GLY A 290 17.25 0.80 13.88
CA GLY A 290 16.91 1.84 12.91
C GLY A 290 16.28 3.09 13.52
N SER A 291 15.88 3.08 14.80
CA SER A 291 15.35 4.27 15.50
C SER A 291 16.41 5.17 16.09
N GLN A 292 17.65 4.70 16.19
CA GLN A 292 18.74 5.38 16.90
C GLN A 292 19.45 6.45 16.06
N GLY A 293 19.14 6.59 14.78
CA GLY A 293 19.79 7.52 13.88
C GLY A 293 19.39 8.99 14.10
N GLN A 294 20.23 9.89 13.57
CA GLN A 294 19.89 11.30 13.49
C GLN A 294 18.96 11.53 12.30
N ARG A 295 17.67 11.74 12.57
CA ARG A 295 16.66 12.03 11.55
C ARG A 295 16.93 13.32 10.79
N ALA A 296 16.45 13.38 9.56
CA ALA A 296 16.45 14.62 8.77
C ALA A 296 15.74 15.74 9.54
N ALA A 297 16.22 16.98 9.37
CA ALA A 297 15.81 18.13 10.18
C ALA A 297 14.31 18.46 10.09
N TYR A 298 13.61 18.01 9.06
CA TYR A 298 12.19 18.23 8.85
C TYR A 298 11.29 17.12 9.48
N VAL A 299 11.88 16.15 10.16
CA VAL A 299 11.13 15.09 10.84
C VAL A 299 10.74 15.54 12.23
N HIS A 300 9.46 15.45 12.54
CA HIS A 300 8.92 15.82 13.85
C HIS A 300 9.07 14.66 14.84
N ARG A 301 9.63 14.96 16.01
CA ARG A 301 9.57 14.05 17.16
C ARG A 301 8.40 14.48 18.02
N LEU A 302 7.33 13.66 18.03
CA LEU A 302 6.12 13.99 18.77
C LEU A 302 6.37 13.89 20.27
N THR A 303 5.73 14.78 21.02
CA THR A 303 5.53 14.64 22.48
C THR A 303 4.45 13.60 22.77
N ALA A 304 4.34 13.14 24.03
CA ALA A 304 3.30 12.22 24.44
C ALA A 304 1.89 12.81 24.19
N GLU A 305 1.69 14.10 24.49
CA GLU A 305 0.42 14.81 24.27
C GLU A 305 0.04 14.87 22.77
N GLU A 306 1.01 15.05 21.89
CA GLU A 306 0.78 15.05 20.44
C GLU A 306 0.45 13.64 19.93
N ALA A 307 1.14 12.62 20.45
CA ALA A 307 0.90 11.23 20.09
C ALA A 307 -0.47 10.72 20.52
N GLU A 308 -1.00 11.17 21.67
CA GLU A 308 -2.36 10.87 22.16
C GLU A 308 -3.46 11.30 21.18
N LYS A 309 -3.19 12.20 20.24
CA LYS A 309 -4.13 12.63 19.22
C LYS A 309 -4.32 11.59 18.10
N TYR A 310 -3.44 10.62 18.02
CA TYR A 310 -3.51 9.53 17.02
C TYR A 310 -4.22 8.31 17.62
N THR A 311 -5.55 8.37 17.74
CA THR A 311 -6.38 7.22 18.10
C THR A 311 -7.15 6.71 16.91
N PHE A 312 -7.47 5.41 16.92
CA PHE A 312 -8.25 4.80 15.84
C PHE A 312 -9.62 5.45 15.69
N GLU A 313 -10.28 5.78 16.80
CA GLU A 313 -11.60 6.43 16.81
C GLU A 313 -11.56 7.80 16.13
N ARG A 314 -10.53 8.61 16.44
CA ARG A 314 -10.35 9.92 15.79
C ARG A 314 -10.03 9.79 14.32
N PHE A 315 -9.13 8.86 13.97
CA PHE A 315 -8.81 8.53 12.58
C PHE A 315 -10.07 8.13 11.81
N TRP A 316 -10.86 7.21 12.37
CA TRP A 316 -12.07 6.72 11.70
C TRP A 316 -13.15 7.80 11.54
N ALA A 317 -13.21 8.72 12.48
CA ALA A 317 -14.16 9.85 12.45
C ALA A 317 -13.68 11.05 11.60
N SER A 318 -12.44 11.05 11.11
CA SER A 318 -11.82 12.21 10.43
C SER A 318 -12.39 12.53 9.05
N MET A 319 -13.14 11.61 8.45
CA MET A 319 -13.78 11.80 7.15
C MET A 319 -15.28 12.02 7.31
N PRO A 320 -15.91 12.86 6.47
CA PRO A 320 -17.37 12.99 6.46
C PRO A 320 -18.02 11.62 6.19
N LYS A 321 -19.08 11.32 6.92
CA LYS A 321 -19.83 10.06 6.75
C LYS A 321 -20.67 10.02 5.47
N ASP A 322 -20.79 11.16 4.79
CA ASP A 322 -21.60 11.33 3.58
C ASP A 322 -20.78 12.11 2.54
N GLY A 323 -20.39 11.42 1.48
CA GLY A 323 -19.80 11.96 0.25
C GLY A 323 -20.53 11.38 -0.94
#